data_bebecc293462de86b7064ad682d74a8a
#
_entry.id   bebecc293462de86b7064ad682d74a8a
#
_cell.length_a   1.000
_cell.length_b   1.000
_cell.length_c   1.000
_cell.angle_alpha   90.00
_cell.angle_beta   90.00
_cell.angle_gamma   90.00
#
_symmetry.space_group_name_H-M   'P 1'
#
loop_
_entity.id
_entity.type
_entity.pdbx_description
1 polymer ?
#
loop_
_entity_poly.entity_id
_entity_poly.type
_entity_poly.pdbx_seq_one_letter_code
_entity_poly.pdbx_strand_id
1 'polypeptide(L)'
;MADTITTNVGASVALLRQVLSKDRFERFAPQELPALARKIKQIAAASPEFAVEVYQSVFTGEVTEDRQTSIGSSRIFNLTSNARQDFEGARWSLKEYFPDFLATSPVEATEALIKAIEGYVARAHPRSEHLEELSFSVDSTIVHLQPDHSHIWAHDPHPKYAEDADELLSQFLIWLKTGEESAVLAAVNHAVLLCRLGVLWSRFFMAAAERGGVLAQRLLPYAASPEFLLAPDTRKDAIDLLATQYDQLPEPKRRALETNLLARPFDEYVHPELGPVRS
;
A
#
# COMPACT_ATOMS: atom_id res chain seq x y z
N MET A 1 7.48 -11.88 -26.14
CA MET A 1 7.63 -12.62 -24.88
C MET A 1 6.40 -12.50 -23.99
N ALA A 2 5.94 -11.30 -23.64
CA ALA A 2 4.70 -11.19 -22.86
C ALA A 2 3.47 -11.78 -23.58
N ASP A 3 3.41 -11.70 -24.91
CA ASP A 3 2.33 -12.29 -25.70
C ASP A 3 2.37 -13.83 -25.76
N THR A 4 3.48 -14.43 -25.42
CA THR A 4 3.69 -15.90 -25.41
C THR A 4 3.81 -16.46 -24.00
N ILE A 5 3.56 -15.65 -22.98
CA ILE A 5 3.73 -16.06 -21.57
C ILE A 5 2.89 -17.29 -21.21
N THR A 6 1.72 -17.42 -21.81
CA THR A 6 0.82 -18.56 -21.58
C THR A 6 1.32 -19.88 -22.15
N THR A 7 2.24 -19.85 -23.13
CA THR A 7 2.77 -21.05 -23.78
C THR A 7 3.81 -21.76 -22.91
N ASN A 8 4.67 -20.99 -22.23
CA ASN A 8 5.67 -21.51 -21.28
C ASN A 8 5.89 -20.47 -20.20
N VAL A 9 5.07 -20.52 -19.15
CA VAL A 9 5.05 -19.51 -18.08
C VAL A 9 6.42 -19.40 -17.42
N GLY A 10 7.01 -20.52 -16.98
CA GLY A 10 8.27 -20.50 -16.24
C GLY A 10 9.44 -19.88 -17.03
N ALA A 11 9.64 -20.31 -18.27
CA ALA A 11 10.69 -19.74 -19.11
C ALA A 11 10.43 -18.27 -19.46
N SER A 12 9.17 -17.91 -19.73
CA SER A 12 8.81 -16.53 -20.06
C SER A 12 9.01 -15.60 -18.87
N VAL A 13 8.59 -15.99 -17.67
CA VAL A 13 8.79 -15.22 -16.43
C VAL A 13 10.27 -15.06 -16.13
N ALA A 14 11.08 -16.12 -16.25
CA ALA A 14 12.53 -16.04 -16.03
C ALA A 14 13.22 -15.03 -16.97
N LEU A 15 12.79 -14.96 -18.23
CA LEU A 15 13.29 -13.98 -19.19
C LEU A 15 12.77 -12.57 -18.90
N LEU A 16 11.49 -12.43 -18.55
CA LEU A 16 10.88 -11.14 -18.24
C LEU A 16 11.44 -10.54 -16.95
N ARG A 17 11.82 -11.35 -15.95
CA ARG A 17 12.53 -10.88 -14.75
C ARG A 17 13.85 -10.19 -15.06
N GLN A 18 14.51 -10.55 -16.15
CA GLN A 18 15.73 -9.84 -16.56
C GLN A 18 15.45 -8.37 -16.91
N VAL A 19 14.24 -8.06 -17.38
CA VAL A 19 13.82 -6.67 -17.64
C VAL A 19 13.77 -5.85 -16.35
N LEU A 20 13.43 -6.48 -15.22
CA LEU A 20 13.35 -5.85 -13.91
C LEU A 20 14.70 -5.81 -13.18
N SER A 21 15.77 -6.39 -13.74
CA SER A 21 17.10 -6.34 -13.13
C SER A 21 17.61 -4.90 -13.04
N LYS A 22 18.35 -4.57 -11.98
CA LYS A 22 18.83 -3.19 -11.70
C LYS A 22 19.57 -2.60 -12.89
N ASP A 23 20.54 -3.33 -13.45
CA ASP A 23 21.37 -2.83 -14.57
C ASP A 23 20.54 -2.55 -15.83
N ARG A 24 19.51 -3.35 -16.07
CA ARG A 24 18.64 -3.19 -17.23
C ARG A 24 17.62 -2.10 -17.00
N PHE A 25 17.08 -2.02 -15.78
CA PHE A 25 16.19 -0.94 -15.37
C PHE A 25 16.84 0.44 -15.58
N GLU A 26 18.05 0.64 -15.09
CA GLU A 26 18.76 1.92 -15.23
C GLU A 26 18.95 2.37 -16.69
N ARG A 27 19.02 1.40 -17.62
CA ARG A 27 19.26 1.71 -19.04
C ARG A 27 18.02 1.75 -19.91
N PHE A 28 17.03 0.92 -19.62
CA PHE A 28 15.95 0.64 -20.56
C PHE A 28 14.54 0.75 -19.94
N ALA A 29 14.40 1.08 -18.64
CA ALA A 29 13.10 1.17 -17.98
C ALA A 29 12.08 2.04 -18.75
N PRO A 30 12.45 3.21 -19.32
CA PRO A 30 11.50 4.04 -20.05
C PRO A 30 10.84 3.36 -21.24
N GLN A 31 11.54 2.38 -21.86
CA GLN A 31 11.02 1.68 -23.03
C GLN A 31 10.36 0.34 -22.67
N GLU A 32 10.95 -0.39 -21.71
CA GLU A 32 10.58 -1.77 -21.44
C GLU A 32 9.42 -1.89 -20.42
N LEU A 33 9.42 -1.07 -19.38
CA LEU A 33 8.37 -1.15 -18.35
C LEU A 33 6.98 -0.71 -18.86
N PRO A 34 6.84 0.34 -19.68
CA PRO A 34 5.54 0.64 -20.29
C PRO A 34 5.02 -0.50 -21.19
N ALA A 35 5.93 -1.22 -21.87
CA ALA A 35 5.55 -2.37 -22.67
C ALA A 35 5.07 -3.55 -21.81
N LEU A 36 5.71 -3.79 -20.65
CA LEU A 36 5.27 -4.77 -19.66
C LEU A 36 3.92 -4.39 -19.02
N ALA A 37 3.79 -3.15 -18.58
CA ALA A 37 2.58 -2.66 -17.95
C ALA A 37 1.35 -2.78 -18.85
N ARG A 38 1.47 -2.49 -20.15
CA ARG A 38 0.39 -2.70 -21.12
C ARG A 38 -0.03 -4.17 -21.28
N LYS A 39 0.80 -5.12 -20.85
CA LYS A 39 0.51 -6.55 -20.89
C LYS A 39 0.15 -7.14 -19.52
N ILE A 40 -0.05 -6.29 -18.53
CA ILE A 40 -0.24 -6.72 -17.14
C ILE A 40 -1.39 -7.72 -16.97
N LYS A 41 -2.48 -7.55 -17.71
CA LYS A 41 -3.61 -8.49 -17.70
C LYS A 41 -3.20 -9.91 -18.08
N GLN A 42 -2.38 -10.06 -19.12
CA GLN A 42 -1.89 -11.36 -19.58
C GLN A 42 -0.85 -11.92 -18.61
N ILE A 43 -0.01 -11.06 -18.06
CA ILE A 43 1.00 -11.41 -17.07
C ILE A 43 0.33 -11.91 -15.79
N ALA A 44 -0.60 -11.17 -15.24
CA ALA A 44 -1.30 -11.54 -14.01
C ALA A 44 -2.11 -12.83 -14.16
N ALA A 45 -2.74 -13.03 -15.31
CA ALA A 45 -3.46 -14.28 -15.58
C ALA A 45 -2.54 -15.50 -15.68
N ALA A 46 -1.29 -15.33 -16.09
CA ALA A 46 -0.31 -16.42 -16.25
C ALA A 46 0.55 -16.62 -15.00
N SER A 47 0.94 -15.55 -14.32
CA SER A 47 1.75 -15.53 -13.09
C SER A 47 1.42 -14.28 -12.28
N PRO A 48 0.46 -14.38 -11.35
CA PRO A 48 0.11 -13.28 -10.45
C PRO A 48 1.31 -12.78 -9.63
N GLU A 49 2.19 -13.68 -9.22
CA GLU A 49 3.40 -13.36 -8.45
C GLU A 49 4.37 -12.49 -9.28
N PHE A 50 4.50 -12.74 -10.57
CA PHE A 50 5.31 -11.88 -11.42
C PHE A 50 4.65 -10.52 -11.66
N ALA A 51 3.32 -10.46 -11.68
CA ALA A 51 2.62 -9.17 -11.71
C ALA A 51 2.96 -8.32 -10.47
N VAL A 52 3.08 -8.91 -9.27
CA VAL A 52 3.57 -8.21 -8.06
C VAL A 52 4.93 -7.55 -8.30
N GLU A 53 5.87 -8.28 -8.89
CA GLU A 53 7.20 -7.76 -9.20
C GLU A 53 7.15 -6.58 -10.19
N VAL A 54 6.23 -6.62 -11.15
CA VAL A 54 6.02 -5.52 -12.12
C VAL A 54 5.47 -4.27 -11.41
N TYR A 55 4.44 -4.41 -10.56
CA TYR A 55 3.91 -3.30 -9.77
C TYR A 55 5.01 -2.68 -8.90
N GLN A 56 5.73 -3.50 -8.15
CA GLN A 56 6.85 -3.03 -7.33
C GLN A 56 7.84 -2.22 -8.14
N SER A 57 8.32 -2.75 -9.27
CA SER A 57 9.35 -2.11 -10.09
C SER A 57 8.89 -0.77 -10.67
N VAL A 58 7.64 -0.69 -11.12
CA VAL A 58 7.07 0.54 -11.72
C VAL A 58 6.81 1.61 -10.69
N PHE A 59 6.34 1.26 -9.49
CA PHE A 59 6.03 2.26 -8.45
C PHE A 59 7.25 2.67 -7.62
N THR A 60 8.25 1.80 -7.48
CA THR A 60 9.52 2.14 -6.83
C THR A 60 10.42 2.95 -7.76
N GLY A 61 10.39 2.64 -9.05
CA GLY A 61 11.28 3.25 -10.02
C GLY A 61 10.95 4.70 -10.32
N GLU A 62 11.98 5.46 -10.63
CA GLU A 62 11.87 6.82 -11.14
C GLU A 62 12.72 6.96 -12.41
N VAL A 63 12.17 7.64 -13.41
CA VAL A 63 12.90 7.97 -14.62
C VAL A 63 13.21 9.45 -14.60
N THR A 64 14.49 9.77 -14.41
CA THR A 64 15.01 11.12 -14.54
C THR A 64 15.59 11.29 -15.95
N GLU A 65 15.19 12.32 -16.66
CA GLU A 65 15.78 12.67 -17.95
C GLU A 65 16.29 14.10 -17.90
N ASP A 66 17.61 14.25 -17.94
CA ASP A 66 18.31 15.55 -17.94
C ASP A 66 18.52 16.13 -19.34
N ARG A 67 17.95 15.52 -20.38
CA ARG A 67 18.08 16.02 -21.75
C ARG A 67 17.42 17.39 -21.86
N GLN A 68 18.21 18.39 -22.24
CA GLN A 68 17.70 19.69 -22.64
C GLN A 68 16.78 19.52 -23.83
N THR A 69 15.53 20.00 -23.70
CA THR A 69 14.62 20.04 -24.84
C THR A 69 15.18 20.98 -25.91
N SER A 70 15.05 20.62 -27.17
CA SER A 70 15.55 21.38 -28.34
C SER A 70 14.88 22.77 -28.53
N ILE A 71 13.94 23.14 -27.68
CA ILE A 71 13.23 24.43 -27.69
C ILE A 71 13.89 25.34 -26.66
N GLY A 72 15.08 25.81 -26.98
CA GLY A 72 15.77 26.95 -26.35
C GLY A 72 15.84 26.94 -24.81
N SER A 73 16.66 27.77 -24.25
CA SER A 73 16.89 27.99 -22.81
C SER A 73 15.68 28.54 -22.00
N SER A 74 14.48 28.41 -22.49
CA SER A 74 13.26 28.84 -21.83
C SER A 74 12.90 27.91 -20.68
N ARG A 75 13.15 28.35 -19.46
CA ARG A 75 12.78 27.68 -18.20
C ARG A 75 11.29 27.73 -17.86
N ILE A 76 10.45 28.15 -18.80
CA ILE A 76 9.02 28.46 -18.55
C ILE A 76 8.14 27.23 -18.61
N PHE A 77 8.55 26.17 -19.30
CA PHE A 77 7.82 24.89 -19.31
C PHE A 77 8.80 23.75 -19.08
N ASN A 78 8.67 23.07 -17.94
CA ASN A 78 9.19 21.71 -17.79
C ASN A 78 8.34 20.83 -18.72
N LEU A 79 8.68 20.80 -20.00
CA LEU A 79 8.16 19.77 -20.88
C LEU A 79 8.72 18.45 -20.36
N THR A 80 7.84 17.63 -19.80
CA THR A 80 8.17 16.26 -19.45
C THR A 80 8.74 15.56 -20.67
N SER A 81 9.86 14.87 -20.50
CA SER A 81 10.43 14.11 -21.59
C SER A 81 9.48 12.97 -22.00
N ASN A 82 9.54 12.51 -23.25
CA ASN A 82 8.77 11.37 -23.71
C ASN A 82 9.01 10.15 -22.83
N ALA A 83 10.25 9.92 -22.39
CA ALA A 83 10.61 8.80 -21.53
C ALA A 83 9.91 8.84 -20.16
N ARG A 84 9.81 10.02 -19.54
CA ARG A 84 9.08 10.19 -18.30
C ARG A 84 7.57 10.01 -18.50
N GLN A 85 7.00 10.56 -19.56
CA GLN A 85 5.57 10.38 -19.89
C GLN A 85 5.25 8.91 -20.17
N ASP A 86 6.10 8.21 -20.89
CA ASP A 86 5.93 6.77 -21.16
C ASP A 86 5.97 5.97 -19.86
N PHE A 87 6.84 6.34 -18.93
CA PHE A 87 6.94 5.69 -17.64
C PHE A 87 5.72 5.99 -16.73
N GLU A 88 5.24 7.22 -16.71
CA GLU A 88 3.96 7.59 -16.06
C GLU A 88 2.79 6.82 -16.67
N GLY A 89 2.79 6.61 -17.99
CA GLY A 89 1.82 5.76 -18.69
C GLY A 89 1.85 4.29 -18.24
N ALA A 90 3.01 3.80 -17.75
CA ALA A 90 3.09 2.47 -17.16
C ALA A 90 2.32 2.41 -15.83
N ARG A 91 2.49 3.39 -14.95
CA ARG A 91 1.73 3.49 -13.68
C ARG A 91 0.24 3.56 -13.94
N TRP A 92 -0.16 4.39 -14.89
CA TRP A 92 -1.56 4.49 -15.29
C TRP A 92 -2.13 3.14 -15.76
N SER A 93 -1.41 2.40 -16.60
CA SER A 93 -1.87 1.08 -17.08
C SER A 93 -2.04 0.07 -15.95
N LEU A 94 -1.14 0.07 -14.95
CA LEU A 94 -1.23 -0.80 -13.78
C LEU A 94 -2.43 -0.43 -12.91
N LYS A 95 -2.63 0.86 -12.67
CA LYS A 95 -3.75 1.39 -11.90
C LYS A 95 -5.09 1.01 -12.54
N GLU A 96 -5.24 1.18 -13.85
CA GLU A 96 -6.47 0.81 -14.56
C GLU A 96 -6.79 -0.69 -14.46
N TYR A 97 -5.78 -1.55 -14.40
CA TYR A 97 -5.99 -3.00 -14.29
C TYR A 97 -6.17 -3.46 -12.83
N PHE A 98 -5.80 -2.67 -11.85
CA PHE A 98 -5.76 -3.08 -10.46
C PHE A 98 -7.10 -3.61 -9.90
N PRO A 99 -8.29 -3.03 -10.20
CA PRO A 99 -9.57 -3.62 -9.78
C PRO A 99 -9.82 -5.03 -10.33
N ASP A 100 -9.45 -5.29 -11.59
CA ASP A 100 -9.54 -6.63 -12.19
C ASP A 100 -8.57 -7.60 -11.49
N PHE A 101 -7.39 -7.13 -11.11
CA PHE A 101 -6.41 -7.94 -10.39
C PHE A 101 -6.90 -8.31 -8.99
N LEU A 102 -7.50 -7.37 -8.25
CA LEU A 102 -8.16 -7.63 -6.96
C LEU A 102 -9.30 -8.65 -7.08
N ALA A 103 -10.05 -8.62 -8.18
CA ALA A 103 -11.14 -9.54 -8.42
C ALA A 103 -10.67 -10.96 -8.77
N THR A 104 -9.51 -11.11 -9.43
CA THR A 104 -9.04 -12.40 -9.94
C THR A 104 -7.99 -13.07 -9.04
N SER A 105 -7.13 -12.28 -8.39
CA SER A 105 -6.01 -12.75 -7.56
C SER A 105 -5.84 -11.83 -6.35
N PRO A 106 -6.79 -11.83 -5.39
CA PRO A 106 -6.86 -10.83 -4.33
C PRO A 106 -5.64 -10.79 -3.40
N VAL A 107 -5.01 -11.92 -3.14
CA VAL A 107 -3.82 -12.01 -2.29
C VAL A 107 -2.63 -11.34 -2.97
N GLU A 108 -2.34 -11.72 -4.20
CA GLU A 108 -1.23 -11.17 -4.98
C GLU A 108 -1.46 -9.70 -5.34
N ALA A 109 -2.71 -9.32 -5.65
CA ALA A 109 -3.06 -7.91 -5.89
C ALA A 109 -2.82 -7.06 -4.62
N THR A 110 -3.14 -7.59 -3.44
CA THR A 110 -2.86 -6.91 -2.18
C THR A 110 -1.36 -6.81 -1.90
N GLU A 111 -0.60 -7.86 -2.18
CA GLU A 111 0.87 -7.80 -2.08
C GLU A 111 1.45 -6.78 -3.08
N ALA A 112 0.93 -6.75 -4.31
CA ALA A 112 1.33 -5.76 -5.32
C ALA A 112 1.08 -4.33 -4.85
N LEU A 113 -0.07 -4.07 -4.21
CA LEU A 113 -0.36 -2.79 -3.59
C LEU A 113 0.65 -2.45 -2.49
N ILE A 114 0.89 -3.36 -1.55
CA ILE A 114 1.85 -3.14 -0.45
C ILE A 114 3.20 -2.72 -1.02
N LYS A 115 3.74 -3.48 -1.97
CA LYS A 115 5.03 -3.19 -2.62
C LYS A 115 5.03 -1.88 -3.40
N ALA A 116 3.93 -1.57 -4.10
CA ALA A 116 3.78 -0.33 -4.84
C ALA A 116 3.78 0.89 -3.90
N ILE A 117 3.03 0.82 -2.80
CA ILE A 117 2.93 1.92 -1.83
C ILE A 117 4.24 2.06 -1.04
N GLU A 118 4.92 0.98 -0.64
CA GLU A 118 6.25 1.05 -0.06
C GLU A 118 7.23 1.81 -0.98
N GLY A 119 7.25 1.45 -2.25
CA GLY A 119 8.09 2.12 -3.25
C GLY A 119 7.72 3.61 -3.45
N TYR A 120 6.43 3.90 -3.48
CA TYR A 120 5.93 5.28 -3.57
C TYR A 120 6.34 6.12 -2.36
N VAL A 121 6.11 5.62 -1.14
CA VAL A 121 6.44 6.33 0.10
C VAL A 121 7.95 6.58 0.20
N ALA A 122 8.78 5.59 -0.09
CA ALA A 122 10.23 5.75 -0.08
C ALA A 122 10.71 6.85 -1.06
N ARG A 123 10.05 6.97 -2.21
CA ARG A 123 10.39 7.96 -3.24
C ARG A 123 9.81 9.35 -2.95
N ALA A 124 8.52 9.43 -2.64
CA ALA A 124 7.80 10.70 -2.52
C ALA A 124 7.86 11.30 -1.12
N HIS A 125 8.03 10.47 -0.10
CA HIS A 125 8.03 10.84 1.32
C HIS A 125 9.28 10.34 2.06
N PRO A 126 10.50 10.68 1.62
CA PRO A 126 11.77 10.12 2.15
C PRO A 126 12.02 10.43 3.63
N ARG A 127 11.30 11.38 4.23
CA ARG A 127 11.42 11.66 5.67
C ARG A 127 10.92 10.51 6.55
N SER A 128 10.07 9.64 6.04
CA SER A 128 9.59 8.46 6.75
C SER A 128 10.70 7.41 6.99
N GLU A 129 11.76 7.40 6.17
CA GLU A 129 12.90 6.49 6.34
C GLU A 129 13.70 6.71 7.64
N HIS A 130 13.57 7.89 8.26
CA HIS A 130 14.28 8.23 9.50
C HIS A 130 13.49 7.87 10.76
N LEU A 131 12.26 7.40 10.63
CA LEU A 131 11.42 7.00 11.75
C LEU A 131 11.67 5.53 12.08
N GLU A 132 11.80 5.24 13.38
CA GLU A 132 11.99 3.87 13.84
C GLU A 132 10.74 3.02 13.57
N GLU A 133 10.96 1.85 12.98
CA GLU A 133 9.92 0.83 12.84
C GLU A 133 9.61 0.22 14.20
N LEU A 134 8.34 0.20 14.55
CA LEU A 134 7.84 -0.47 15.75
C LEU A 134 7.54 -1.93 15.44
N SER A 135 8.00 -2.83 16.31
CA SER A 135 7.70 -4.26 16.24
C SER A 135 7.01 -4.69 17.52
N PHE A 136 5.83 -5.24 17.43
CA PHE A 136 5.03 -5.67 18.58
C PHE A 136 4.18 -6.90 18.24
N SER A 137 3.55 -7.51 19.24
CA SER A 137 2.75 -8.72 19.03
C SER A 137 1.27 -8.45 19.26
N VAL A 138 0.45 -8.92 18.33
CA VAL A 138 -1.01 -8.98 18.45
C VAL A 138 -1.46 -10.41 18.24
N ASP A 139 -2.08 -11.02 19.23
CA ASP A 139 -2.56 -12.42 19.20
C ASP A 139 -1.53 -13.42 18.62
N SER A 140 -0.28 -13.35 19.08
CA SER A 140 0.84 -14.19 18.61
C SER A 140 1.35 -13.88 17.20
N THR A 141 0.82 -12.87 16.53
CA THR A 141 1.35 -12.36 15.25
C THR A 141 2.30 -11.21 15.52
N ILE A 142 3.52 -11.28 14.99
CA ILE A 142 4.43 -10.13 15.00
C ILE A 142 3.96 -9.15 13.95
N VAL A 143 3.76 -7.91 14.37
CA VAL A 143 3.30 -6.81 13.55
C VAL A 143 4.41 -5.77 13.47
N HIS A 144 4.55 -5.20 12.31
CA HIS A 144 5.47 -4.10 12.06
C HIS A 144 4.67 -2.84 11.71
N LEU A 145 5.04 -1.72 12.32
CA LEU A 145 4.46 -0.42 12.01
C LEU A 145 5.60 0.58 11.79
N GLN A 146 5.74 1.02 10.57
CA GLN A 146 6.60 2.11 10.18
C GLN A 146 5.75 3.36 10.01
N PRO A 147 5.96 4.40 10.83
CA PRO A 147 5.33 5.70 10.62
C PRO A 147 5.70 6.24 9.24
N ASP A 148 4.71 6.76 8.52
CA ASP A 148 4.88 7.21 7.13
C ASP A 148 4.35 8.63 6.89
N HIS A 149 3.93 9.32 7.96
CA HIS A 149 3.31 10.65 7.93
C HIS A 149 2.05 10.73 7.05
N SER A 150 1.40 9.59 6.79
CA SER A 150 0.18 9.54 5.98
C SER A 150 -0.96 10.37 6.55
N HIS A 151 -0.96 10.63 7.85
CA HIS A 151 -1.88 11.58 8.47
C HIS A 151 -1.77 13.01 7.89
N ILE A 152 -0.69 13.32 7.16
CA ILE A 152 -0.49 14.62 6.50
C ILE A 152 -0.83 14.53 5.01
N TRP A 153 -0.33 13.51 4.30
CA TRP A 153 -0.37 13.46 2.85
C TRP A 153 -1.49 12.58 2.27
N ALA A 154 -1.99 11.59 3.02
CA ALA A 154 -2.99 10.63 2.50
C ALA A 154 -4.45 11.04 2.78
N HIS A 155 -4.68 12.25 3.29
CA HIS A 155 -6.02 12.75 3.57
C HIS A 155 -6.62 13.42 2.33
N ASP A 156 -7.65 12.76 1.80
CA ASP A 156 -8.59 13.31 0.83
C ASP A 156 -7.90 14.07 -0.33
N PRO A 157 -7.08 13.37 -1.14
CA PRO A 157 -6.38 14.01 -2.22
C PRO A 157 -7.40 14.65 -3.14
N HIS A 158 -7.23 15.95 -3.42
CA HIS A 158 -8.07 16.62 -4.39
C HIS A 158 -7.96 15.86 -5.72
N PRO A 159 -9.06 15.40 -6.35
CA PRO A 159 -9.02 14.52 -7.53
C PRO A 159 -8.10 15.01 -8.66
N LYS A 160 -7.90 16.32 -8.73
CA LYS A 160 -7.02 16.97 -9.71
C LYS A 160 -5.51 16.74 -9.45
N TYR A 161 -5.16 16.41 -8.21
CA TYR A 161 -3.76 16.26 -7.78
C TYR A 161 -3.46 14.87 -7.23
N ALA A 162 -4.45 13.94 -7.31
CA ALA A 162 -4.24 12.56 -6.89
C ALA A 162 -3.14 11.93 -7.74
N GLU A 163 -2.15 11.36 -7.08
CA GLU A 163 -1.15 10.52 -7.75
C GLU A 163 -1.70 9.11 -7.99
N ASP A 164 -1.07 8.34 -8.86
CA ASP A 164 -1.50 6.96 -9.16
C ASP A 164 -1.52 6.06 -7.91
N ALA A 165 -0.65 6.32 -6.93
CA ALA A 165 -0.63 5.62 -5.65
C ALA A 165 -1.87 5.90 -4.79
N ASP A 166 -2.34 7.15 -4.75
CA ASP A 166 -3.57 7.52 -4.03
C ASP A 166 -4.79 6.82 -4.62
N GLU A 167 -4.79 6.69 -5.94
CA GLU A 167 -5.88 6.01 -6.63
C GLU A 167 -5.88 4.50 -6.38
N LEU A 168 -4.71 3.85 -6.34
CA LEU A 168 -4.59 2.45 -5.92
C LEU A 168 -5.12 2.25 -4.49
N LEU A 169 -4.76 3.13 -3.55
CA LEU A 169 -5.26 3.09 -2.17
C LEU A 169 -6.78 3.25 -2.11
N SER A 170 -7.34 4.14 -2.92
CA SER A 170 -8.78 4.38 -3.00
C SER A 170 -9.53 3.18 -3.58
N GLN A 171 -9.03 2.59 -4.66
CA GLN A 171 -9.59 1.39 -5.27
C GLN A 171 -9.55 0.20 -4.31
N PHE A 172 -8.45 0.05 -3.58
CA PHE A 172 -8.29 -1.00 -2.57
C PHE A 172 -9.27 -0.81 -1.41
N LEU A 173 -9.42 0.41 -0.91
CA LEU A 173 -10.38 0.71 0.17
C LEU A 173 -11.82 0.37 -0.27
N ILE A 174 -12.21 0.74 -1.48
CA ILE A 174 -13.53 0.38 -2.04
C ILE A 174 -13.67 -1.13 -2.09
N TRP A 175 -12.67 -1.86 -2.58
CA TRP A 175 -12.70 -3.31 -2.67
C TRP A 175 -12.76 -3.98 -1.28
N LEU A 176 -12.02 -3.50 -0.29
CA LEU A 176 -12.11 -4.01 1.09
C LEU A 176 -13.54 -3.89 1.66
N LYS A 177 -14.24 -2.81 1.30
CA LYS A 177 -15.63 -2.55 1.75
C LYS A 177 -16.65 -3.42 1.01
N THR A 178 -16.47 -3.67 -0.27
CA THR A 178 -17.50 -4.22 -1.16
C THR A 178 -17.18 -5.60 -1.76
N GLY A 179 -15.93 -6.03 -1.69
CA GLY A 179 -15.46 -7.29 -2.26
C GLY A 179 -16.05 -8.52 -1.56
N GLU A 180 -15.89 -9.68 -2.17
CA GLU A 180 -16.34 -10.96 -1.60
C GLU A 180 -15.62 -11.23 -0.27
N GLU A 181 -16.36 -11.63 0.77
CA GLU A 181 -15.87 -11.68 2.15
C GLU A 181 -14.68 -12.62 2.32
N SER A 182 -14.73 -13.80 1.74
CA SER A 182 -13.65 -14.80 1.86
C SER A 182 -12.37 -14.31 1.18
N ALA A 183 -12.51 -13.64 0.03
CA ALA A 183 -11.40 -13.07 -0.72
C ALA A 183 -10.74 -11.92 0.06
N VAL A 184 -11.57 -11.03 0.63
CA VAL A 184 -11.08 -9.91 1.45
C VAL A 184 -10.36 -10.43 2.69
N LEU A 185 -10.92 -11.43 3.38
CA LEU A 185 -10.28 -12.02 4.56
C LEU A 185 -8.96 -12.72 4.23
N ALA A 186 -8.90 -13.46 3.12
CA ALA A 186 -7.67 -14.11 2.67
C ALA A 186 -6.57 -13.06 2.40
N ALA A 187 -6.91 -12.00 1.68
CA ALA A 187 -5.99 -10.90 1.37
C ALA A 187 -5.53 -10.16 2.64
N VAL A 188 -6.45 -9.84 3.55
CA VAL A 188 -6.10 -9.16 4.82
C VAL A 188 -5.24 -10.06 5.70
N ASN A 189 -5.54 -11.36 5.81
CA ASN A 189 -4.71 -12.30 6.57
C ASN A 189 -3.29 -12.40 6.02
N HIS A 190 -3.11 -12.33 4.71
CA HIS A 190 -1.80 -12.27 4.09
C HIS A 190 -1.14 -10.90 4.35
N ALA A 191 -1.88 -9.84 4.17
CA ALA A 191 -1.38 -8.46 4.29
C ALA A 191 -0.89 -8.13 5.71
N VAL A 192 -1.54 -8.58 6.77
CA VAL A 192 -1.12 -8.31 8.16
C VAL A 192 0.27 -8.88 8.50
N LEU A 193 0.76 -9.83 7.71
CA LEU A 193 2.11 -10.40 7.86
C LEU A 193 3.18 -9.60 7.11
N LEU A 194 2.78 -8.80 6.12
CA LEU A 194 3.68 -8.08 5.23
C LEU A 194 3.65 -6.56 5.43
N CYS A 195 2.48 -6.04 5.79
CA CYS A 195 2.22 -4.62 5.87
C CYS A 195 3.00 -3.96 7.01
N ARG A 196 3.73 -2.90 6.67
CA ARG A 196 4.46 -2.08 7.64
C ARG A 196 3.95 -0.64 7.70
N LEU A 197 3.44 -0.11 6.61
CA LEU A 197 3.10 1.31 6.49
C LEU A 197 1.80 1.67 7.20
N GLY A 198 1.82 2.80 7.91
CA GLY A 198 0.66 3.36 8.62
C GLY A 198 -0.53 3.61 7.71
N VAL A 199 -0.30 4.11 6.49
CA VAL A 199 -1.36 4.36 5.50
C VAL A 199 -2.17 3.12 5.14
N LEU A 200 -1.54 1.96 5.04
CA LEU A 200 -2.23 0.71 4.72
C LEU A 200 -3.04 0.20 5.91
N TRP A 201 -2.47 0.28 7.12
CA TRP A 201 -3.20 -0.04 8.36
C TRP A 201 -4.43 0.85 8.54
N SER A 202 -4.30 2.15 8.27
CA SER A 202 -5.42 3.09 8.24
C SER A 202 -6.54 2.60 7.30
N ARG A 203 -6.21 2.17 6.07
CA ARG A 203 -7.21 1.65 5.12
C ARG A 203 -7.90 0.37 5.60
N PHE A 204 -7.17 -0.52 6.28
CA PHE A 204 -7.77 -1.70 6.90
C PHE A 204 -8.77 -1.30 7.99
N PHE A 205 -8.41 -0.39 8.89
CA PHE A 205 -9.30 0.05 9.96
C PHE A 205 -10.53 0.79 9.43
N MET A 206 -10.36 1.69 8.46
CA MET A 206 -11.47 2.37 7.79
C MET A 206 -12.45 1.38 7.17
N ALA A 207 -11.95 0.42 6.39
CA ALA A 207 -12.79 -0.59 5.76
C ALA A 207 -13.53 -1.44 6.79
N ALA A 208 -12.84 -1.85 7.86
CA ALA A 208 -13.42 -2.64 8.94
C ALA A 208 -14.49 -1.88 9.72
N ALA A 209 -14.28 -0.60 10.01
CA ALA A 209 -15.24 0.25 10.67
C ALA A 209 -16.55 0.39 9.88
N GLU A 210 -16.45 0.58 8.56
CA GLU A 210 -17.61 0.74 7.69
C GLU A 210 -18.31 -0.58 7.34
N ARG A 211 -17.53 -1.63 7.05
CA ARG A 211 -18.08 -2.93 6.64
C ARG A 211 -18.62 -3.72 7.82
N GLY A 212 -17.97 -3.66 8.98
CA GLY A 212 -18.34 -4.45 10.15
C GLY A 212 -18.05 -5.96 9.96
N GLY A 213 -18.85 -6.80 10.63
CA GLY A 213 -18.84 -8.24 10.44
C GLY A 213 -17.52 -8.92 10.76
N VAL A 214 -17.15 -9.91 9.94
CA VAL A 214 -15.97 -10.75 10.17
C VAL A 214 -14.68 -9.96 9.97
N LEU A 215 -14.66 -9.00 9.03
CA LEU A 215 -13.50 -8.13 8.81
C LEU A 215 -13.20 -7.29 10.05
N ALA A 216 -14.22 -6.67 10.64
CA ALA A 216 -14.07 -5.89 11.86
C ALA A 216 -13.60 -6.76 13.02
N GLN A 217 -14.19 -7.94 13.21
CA GLN A 217 -13.76 -8.88 14.26
C GLN A 217 -12.29 -9.31 14.09
N ARG A 218 -11.84 -9.46 12.84
CA ARG A 218 -10.45 -9.83 12.52
C ARG A 218 -9.45 -8.73 12.86
N LEU A 219 -9.83 -7.47 12.62
CA LEU A 219 -8.93 -6.32 12.76
C LEU A 219 -9.03 -5.62 14.12
N LEU A 220 -10.06 -5.90 14.89
CA LEU A 220 -10.29 -5.29 16.20
C LEU A 220 -9.11 -5.46 17.19
N PRO A 221 -8.47 -6.64 17.31
CA PRO A 221 -7.32 -6.80 18.19
C PRO A 221 -6.14 -5.88 17.81
N TYR A 222 -5.96 -5.64 16.52
CA TYR A 222 -4.92 -4.72 16.02
C TYR A 222 -5.28 -3.29 16.38
N ALA A 223 -6.50 -2.84 16.07
CA ALA A 223 -6.97 -1.49 16.39
C ALA A 223 -6.89 -1.17 17.90
N ALA A 224 -7.03 -2.19 18.75
CA ALA A 224 -6.91 -2.04 20.20
C ALA A 224 -5.45 -2.00 20.71
N SER A 225 -4.45 -2.16 19.84
CA SER A 225 -3.04 -2.08 20.25
C SER A 225 -2.63 -0.64 20.51
N PRO A 226 -1.81 -0.36 21.57
CA PRO A 226 -1.34 1.00 21.86
C PRO A 226 -0.58 1.61 20.69
N GLU A 227 0.20 0.80 20.00
CA GLU A 227 1.04 1.23 18.88
C GLU A 227 0.19 1.88 17.78
N PHE A 228 -0.97 1.29 17.45
CA PHE A 228 -1.90 1.86 16.47
C PHE A 228 -2.73 3.02 17.03
N LEU A 229 -3.07 2.98 18.32
CA LEU A 229 -3.83 4.04 18.98
C LEU A 229 -3.01 5.31 19.22
N LEU A 230 -1.69 5.20 19.27
CA LEU A 230 -0.79 6.32 19.54
C LEU A 230 -0.13 6.87 18.27
N ALA A 231 0.03 6.05 17.23
CA ALA A 231 0.59 6.49 15.96
C ALA A 231 -0.35 7.49 15.26
N PRO A 232 0.12 8.69 14.89
CA PRO A 232 -0.70 9.69 14.21
C PRO A 232 -1.36 9.16 12.93
N ASP A 233 -0.67 8.27 12.22
CA ASP A 233 -1.10 7.73 10.93
C ASP A 233 -2.30 6.79 11.01
N THR A 234 -2.54 6.17 12.17
CA THR A 234 -3.56 5.13 12.35
C THR A 234 -4.56 5.42 13.45
N ARG A 235 -4.22 6.34 14.37
CA ARG A 235 -5.02 6.62 15.59
C ARG A 235 -6.49 6.83 15.31
N LYS A 236 -6.80 7.73 14.39
CA LYS A 236 -8.19 8.09 14.09
C LYS A 236 -8.99 6.87 13.66
N ASP A 237 -8.48 6.13 12.69
CA ASP A 237 -9.20 5.03 12.07
C ASP A 237 -9.28 3.80 13.00
N ALA A 238 -8.26 3.59 13.84
CA ALA A 238 -8.29 2.59 14.90
C ALA A 238 -9.38 2.90 15.95
N ILE A 239 -9.48 4.15 16.39
CA ILE A 239 -10.53 4.61 17.33
C ILE A 239 -11.92 4.48 16.68
N ASP A 240 -12.06 4.87 15.41
CA ASP A 240 -13.33 4.77 14.68
C ASP A 240 -13.79 3.29 14.58
N LEU A 241 -12.87 2.36 14.30
CA LEU A 241 -13.18 0.93 14.32
C LEU A 241 -13.63 0.44 15.70
N LEU A 242 -12.89 0.81 16.76
CA LEU A 242 -13.28 0.46 18.14
C LEU A 242 -14.65 1.00 18.48
N ALA A 243 -14.91 2.29 18.21
CA ALA A 243 -16.16 2.95 18.53
C ALA A 243 -17.37 2.32 17.80
N THR A 244 -17.22 2.03 16.50
CA THR A 244 -18.32 1.45 15.70
C THR A 244 -18.62 0.00 16.05
N GLN A 245 -17.65 -0.75 16.56
CA GLN A 245 -17.82 -2.17 16.87
C GLN A 245 -18.10 -2.45 18.35
N TYR A 246 -17.88 -1.48 19.24
CA TYR A 246 -17.97 -1.67 20.69
C TYR A 246 -19.32 -2.24 21.12
N ASP A 247 -20.43 -1.63 20.68
CA ASP A 247 -21.78 -2.07 21.07
C ASP A 247 -22.19 -3.42 20.47
N GLN A 248 -21.49 -3.85 19.42
CA GLN A 248 -21.74 -5.14 18.74
C GLN A 248 -20.98 -6.30 19.41
N LEU A 249 -20.00 -5.99 20.28
CA LEU A 249 -19.24 -7.01 20.98
C LEU A 249 -20.08 -7.65 22.09
N PRO A 250 -20.01 -8.98 22.26
CA PRO A 250 -20.52 -9.64 23.48
C PRO A 250 -19.89 -9.05 24.73
N GLU A 251 -20.66 -8.96 25.82
CA GLU A 251 -20.19 -8.34 27.06
C GLU A 251 -18.83 -8.86 27.58
N PRO A 252 -18.51 -10.17 27.54
CA PRO A 252 -17.21 -10.65 27.94
C PRO A 252 -16.06 -10.07 27.11
N LYS A 253 -16.27 -9.89 25.78
CA LYS A 253 -15.28 -9.29 24.88
C LYS A 253 -15.13 -7.78 25.13
N ARG A 254 -16.24 -7.07 25.40
CA ARG A 254 -16.19 -5.64 25.79
C ARG A 254 -15.37 -5.44 27.05
N ARG A 255 -15.64 -6.21 28.10
CA ARG A 255 -14.89 -6.14 29.35
C ARG A 255 -13.41 -6.49 29.19
N ALA A 256 -13.09 -7.48 28.34
CA ALA A 256 -11.71 -7.80 28.04
C ALA A 256 -11.01 -6.65 27.30
N LEU A 257 -11.69 -6.03 26.33
CA LEU A 257 -11.17 -4.86 25.62
C LEU A 257 -10.94 -3.68 26.56
N GLU A 258 -11.92 -3.34 27.41
CA GLU A 258 -11.82 -2.27 28.41
C GLU A 258 -10.65 -2.54 29.38
N THR A 259 -10.57 -3.76 29.91
CA THR A 259 -9.49 -4.16 30.82
C THR A 259 -8.13 -4.01 30.16
N ASN A 260 -8.01 -4.45 28.92
CA ASN A 260 -6.76 -4.35 28.18
C ASN A 260 -6.37 -2.89 27.88
N LEU A 261 -7.34 -2.04 27.51
CA LEU A 261 -7.08 -0.63 27.24
C LEU A 261 -6.72 0.15 28.52
N LEU A 262 -7.43 -0.11 29.64
CA LEU A 262 -7.18 0.56 30.91
C LEU A 262 -5.89 0.08 31.60
N ALA A 263 -5.49 -1.16 31.36
CA ALA A 263 -4.25 -1.70 31.93
C ALA A 263 -2.98 -1.18 31.23
N ARG A 264 -3.11 -0.45 30.12
CA ARG A 264 -1.96 0.01 29.35
C ARG A 264 -1.47 1.36 29.82
N PRO A 265 -0.16 1.52 30.08
CA PRO A 265 0.39 2.81 30.51
C PRO A 265 0.52 3.75 29.32
N PHE A 266 -0.59 4.36 28.88
CA PHE A 266 -0.55 5.41 27.87
C PHE A 266 0.32 6.61 28.28
N ASP A 267 0.52 6.80 29.58
CA ASP A 267 1.33 7.89 30.15
C ASP A 267 2.86 7.68 29.91
N GLU A 268 3.29 6.45 29.64
CA GLU A 268 4.69 6.15 29.35
C GLU A 268 5.07 6.34 27.87
N TYR A 269 4.10 6.64 27.02
CA TYR A 269 4.34 6.80 25.61
C TYR A 269 4.90 8.20 25.32
N VAL A 270 6.20 8.27 25.20
CA VAL A 270 6.91 9.49 24.77
C VAL A 270 6.89 9.53 23.25
N HIS A 271 6.19 10.49 22.67
CA HIS A 271 6.30 10.73 21.23
C HIS A 271 7.74 11.19 20.93
N PRO A 272 8.49 10.55 20.02
CA PRO A 272 9.91 10.86 19.79
C PRO A 272 10.15 12.34 19.49
N GLU A 273 9.18 13.02 18.86
CA GLU A 273 9.29 14.43 18.47
C GLU A 273 8.66 15.42 19.46
N LEU A 274 7.72 15.00 20.30
CA LEU A 274 6.93 15.92 21.14
C LEU A 274 7.29 15.87 22.63
N GLY A 275 8.16 14.95 23.03
CA GLY A 275 8.44 14.69 24.45
C GLY A 275 7.22 14.15 25.21
N PRO A 276 7.30 13.97 26.56
CA PRO A 276 6.22 13.43 27.34
C PRO A 276 4.98 14.36 27.22
N VAL A 277 3.85 13.78 26.77
CA VAL A 277 2.57 14.46 26.79
C VAL A 277 2.22 14.72 28.25
N ARG A 278 2.24 15.96 28.68
CA ARG A 278 1.78 16.31 30.03
C ARG A 278 0.28 16.12 30.08
N SER A 279 -0.17 15.23 30.96
CA SER A 279 -1.56 15.01 31.34
C SER A 279 -2.25 16.30 31.82
#